data_2a96a8c1554c2ce63a52b1e21a6c06e1
#
_entry.id   2a96a8c1554c2ce63a52b1e21a6c06e1
#
_cell.length_a   1.000
_cell.length_b   1.000
_cell.length_c   1.000
_cell.angle_alpha   90.00
_cell.angle_beta   90.00
_cell.angle_gamma   90.00
#
_symmetry.space_group_name_H-M   'P 1'
#
loop_
_entity.id
_entity.type
_entity.pdbx_description
1 polymer ?
#
loop_
_entity_poly.entity_id
_entity_poly.type
_entity_poly.pdbx_seq_one_letter_code
_entity_poly.pdbx_strand_id
1 'polypeptide(L)'
;LPMFDDNYLWLLVSPQKNVIAIDVGDYALLMNYLQAHQLTLTTVLITHRHQDHTNGLAELRAKHPLVPVYGHNSIAHITHTLTGGEILNIKGFGRFLVLDTKGHTQYHLAYYHLQQKLLYCGDSLFSGGCGRIFPDGCAENAYHSLQKISLLPQDTQVCGSHEYTL
;
A
#
# COMPACT_ATOMS: atom_id res chain seq x y z
N LEU A 1 -9.96 -3.53 5.53
CA LEU A 1 -11.27 -3.76 4.92
C LEU A 1 -11.14 -4.88 3.90
N PRO A 2 -11.93 -5.96 4.02
CA PRO A 2 -12.05 -6.92 2.93
C PRO A 2 -12.61 -6.22 1.69
N MET A 3 -12.04 -6.56 0.53
CA MET A 3 -12.37 -5.96 -0.75
C MET A 3 -12.29 -7.06 -1.82
N PHE A 4 -13.22 -7.05 -2.78
CA PHE A 4 -13.33 -8.07 -3.82
C PHE A 4 -13.43 -9.49 -3.23
N ASP A 5 -12.80 -10.49 -3.86
CA ASP A 5 -12.87 -11.88 -3.41
C ASP A 5 -11.90 -12.18 -2.25
N ASP A 6 -10.68 -11.62 -2.30
CA ASP A 6 -9.62 -11.92 -1.34
C ASP A 6 -8.70 -10.74 -1.02
N ASN A 7 -8.96 -9.53 -1.56
CA ASN A 7 -8.11 -8.36 -1.32
C ASN A 7 -8.35 -7.71 0.05
N TYR A 8 -7.33 -7.05 0.55
CA TYR A 8 -7.40 -6.14 1.69
C TYR A 8 -7.06 -4.71 1.31
N LEU A 9 -7.98 -3.77 1.55
CA LEU A 9 -7.69 -2.35 1.63
C LEU A 9 -7.28 -2.01 3.06
N TRP A 10 -6.02 -1.70 3.30
CA TRP A 10 -5.53 -1.39 4.63
C TRP A 10 -5.83 0.05 5.03
N LEU A 11 -6.27 0.24 6.28
CA LEU A 11 -6.51 1.55 6.86
C LEU A 11 -5.68 1.71 8.13
N LEU A 12 -4.89 2.76 8.19
CA LEU A 12 -4.23 3.20 9.40
C LEU A 12 -5.00 4.41 9.96
N VAL A 13 -5.52 4.28 11.17
CA VAL A 13 -6.39 5.29 11.80
C VAL A 13 -5.66 5.95 12.96
N SER A 14 -5.56 7.28 12.93
CA SER A 14 -4.99 8.05 14.03
C SER A 14 -6.01 8.32 15.14
N PRO A 15 -5.56 8.68 16.38
CA PRO A 15 -6.47 9.09 17.45
C PRO A 15 -7.38 10.27 17.09
N GLN A 16 -6.98 11.12 16.13
CA GLN A 16 -7.77 12.25 15.63
C GLN A 16 -8.74 11.87 14.51
N LYS A 17 -8.98 10.56 14.29
CA LYS A 17 -9.83 10.01 13.23
C LYS A 17 -9.36 10.33 11.80
N ASN A 18 -8.11 10.69 11.62
CA ASN A 18 -7.50 10.78 10.30
C ASN A 18 -7.10 9.38 9.80
N VAL A 19 -7.13 9.17 8.50
CA VAL A 19 -6.85 7.87 7.87
C VAL A 19 -5.81 7.99 6.78
N ILE A 20 -4.85 7.06 6.81
CA ILE A 20 -4.08 6.66 5.64
C ILE A 20 -4.75 5.41 5.06
N ALA A 21 -5.08 5.43 3.77
CA ALA A 21 -5.50 4.24 3.03
C ALA A 21 -4.34 3.69 2.19
N ILE A 22 -4.15 2.38 2.19
CA ILE A 22 -3.16 1.70 1.37
C ILE A 22 -3.91 0.85 0.35
N ASP A 23 -3.64 1.12 -0.94
CA ASP A 23 -4.23 0.47 -2.11
C ASP A 23 -5.75 0.64 -2.21
N VAL A 24 -6.16 1.63 -2.98
CA VAL A 24 -7.58 1.97 -3.16
C VAL A 24 -8.11 1.31 -4.43
N GLY A 25 -8.41 0.02 -4.35
CA GLY A 25 -9.04 -0.72 -5.45
C GLY A 25 -10.54 -0.41 -5.59
N ASP A 26 -11.23 -0.11 -4.50
CA ASP A 26 -12.64 0.26 -4.48
C ASP A 26 -12.86 1.57 -3.71
N TYR A 27 -13.15 2.64 -4.45
CA TYR A 27 -13.45 3.96 -3.88
C TYR A 27 -14.74 3.95 -3.05
N ALA A 28 -15.79 3.30 -3.54
CA ALA A 28 -17.09 3.32 -2.86
C ALA A 28 -17.04 2.59 -1.52
N LEU A 29 -16.37 1.42 -1.47
CA LEU A 29 -16.11 0.68 -0.25
C LEU A 29 -15.37 1.55 0.79
N LEU A 30 -14.27 2.20 0.37
CA LEU A 30 -13.49 3.08 1.22
C LEU A 30 -14.36 4.20 1.80
N MET A 31 -15.05 4.95 0.95
CA MET A 31 -15.81 6.12 1.39
C MET A 31 -17.01 5.77 2.27
N ASN A 32 -17.72 4.68 1.96
CA ASN A 32 -18.82 4.20 2.80
C ASN A 32 -18.31 3.83 4.21
N TYR A 33 -17.16 3.15 4.29
CA TYR A 33 -16.58 2.82 5.59
C TYR A 33 -16.16 4.07 6.36
N LEU A 34 -15.47 5.02 5.70
CA LEU A 34 -15.03 6.26 6.34
C LEU A 34 -16.22 7.08 6.86
N GLN A 35 -17.28 7.19 6.07
CA GLN A 35 -18.50 7.90 6.48
C GLN A 35 -19.18 7.21 7.68
N ALA A 36 -19.37 5.90 7.65
CA ALA A 36 -20.00 5.15 8.73
C ALA A 36 -19.25 5.29 10.07
N HIS A 37 -17.93 5.43 10.03
CA HIS A 37 -17.08 5.53 11.22
C HIS A 37 -16.64 6.97 11.55
N GLN A 38 -17.15 7.97 10.82
CA GLN A 38 -16.80 9.39 10.98
C GLN A 38 -15.27 9.61 10.90
N LEU A 39 -14.63 9.00 9.91
CA LEU A 39 -13.20 9.07 9.65
C LEU A 39 -12.91 10.02 8.48
N THR A 40 -11.73 10.63 8.48
CA THR A 40 -11.29 11.57 7.45
C THR A 40 -10.08 11.01 6.71
N LEU A 41 -10.19 10.80 5.39
CA LEU A 41 -9.06 10.41 4.55
C LEU A 41 -8.09 11.58 4.40
N THR A 42 -6.84 11.38 4.78
CA THR A 42 -5.80 12.41 4.70
C THR A 42 -4.65 12.06 3.77
N THR A 43 -4.47 10.78 3.48
CA THR A 43 -3.35 10.30 2.66
C THR A 43 -3.69 8.97 2.02
N VAL A 44 -3.20 8.74 0.82
CA VAL A 44 -3.23 7.43 0.15
C VAL A 44 -1.82 7.01 -0.22
N LEU A 45 -1.50 5.74 0.04
CA LEU A 45 -0.24 5.10 -0.36
C LEU A 45 -0.58 3.97 -1.35
N ILE A 46 0.11 3.92 -2.48
CA ILE A 46 -0.12 2.90 -3.51
C ILE A 46 1.13 2.06 -3.68
N THR A 47 0.97 0.74 -3.59
CA THR A 47 2.08 -0.19 -3.70
C THR A 47 2.48 -0.42 -5.15
N HIS A 48 1.54 -0.72 -6.04
CA HIS A 48 1.81 -1.01 -7.44
C HIS A 48 0.59 -0.74 -8.34
N ARG A 49 0.73 -1.01 -9.65
CA ARG A 49 -0.17 -0.55 -10.71
C ARG A 49 -1.40 -1.42 -10.99
N HIS A 50 -1.54 -2.60 -10.39
CA HIS A 50 -2.66 -3.48 -10.70
C HIS A 50 -4.00 -2.86 -10.33
N GLN A 51 -5.04 -3.25 -11.06
CA GLN A 51 -6.33 -2.61 -10.99
C GLN A 51 -7.02 -2.78 -9.63
N ASP A 52 -6.88 -3.94 -9.03
CA ASP A 52 -7.40 -4.23 -7.71
C ASP A 52 -6.76 -3.40 -6.58
N HIS A 53 -5.65 -2.70 -6.88
CA HIS A 53 -5.00 -1.73 -5.97
C HIS A 53 -5.27 -0.27 -6.36
N THR A 54 -5.72 -0.01 -7.59
CA THR A 54 -5.73 1.36 -8.17
C THR A 54 -7.05 1.81 -8.78
N ASN A 55 -8.03 0.92 -9.03
CA ASN A 55 -9.28 1.26 -9.73
C ASN A 55 -10.06 2.42 -9.10
N GLY A 56 -9.98 2.59 -7.77
CA GLY A 56 -10.64 3.68 -7.08
C GLY A 56 -9.97 5.06 -7.22
N LEU A 57 -8.75 5.13 -7.76
CA LEU A 57 -7.97 6.38 -7.77
C LEU A 57 -8.55 7.47 -8.67
N ALA A 58 -9.11 7.11 -9.82
CA ALA A 58 -9.70 8.09 -10.73
C ALA A 58 -10.86 8.84 -10.05
N GLU A 59 -11.75 8.11 -9.41
CA GLU A 59 -12.89 8.68 -8.69
C GLU A 59 -12.45 9.44 -7.44
N LEU A 60 -11.49 8.90 -6.70
CA LEU A 60 -10.88 9.58 -5.55
C LEU A 60 -10.31 10.95 -5.96
N ARG A 61 -9.55 11.02 -7.05
CA ARG A 61 -8.96 12.28 -7.52
C ARG A 61 -10.00 13.29 -7.99
N ALA A 62 -11.07 12.81 -8.63
CA ALA A 62 -12.16 13.66 -9.07
C ALA A 62 -12.93 14.30 -7.88
N LYS A 63 -13.17 13.51 -6.83
CA LYS A 63 -14.00 13.96 -5.69
C LYS A 63 -13.18 14.54 -4.53
N HIS A 64 -11.92 14.12 -4.38
CA HIS A 64 -11.02 14.54 -3.29
C HIS A 64 -9.66 15.02 -3.85
N PRO A 65 -9.63 16.09 -4.66
CA PRO A 65 -8.42 16.54 -5.35
C PRO A 65 -7.28 16.96 -4.44
N LEU A 66 -7.56 17.29 -3.17
CA LEU A 66 -6.57 17.74 -2.20
C LEU A 66 -5.92 16.59 -1.41
N VAL A 67 -6.47 15.38 -1.46
CA VAL A 67 -5.87 14.22 -0.78
C VAL A 67 -4.60 13.81 -1.53
N PRO A 68 -3.41 13.85 -0.88
CA PRO A 68 -2.17 13.41 -1.50
C PRO A 68 -2.19 11.90 -1.74
N VAL A 69 -1.76 11.49 -2.94
CA VAL A 69 -1.62 10.08 -3.36
C VAL A 69 -0.14 9.84 -3.67
N TYR A 70 0.50 9.01 -2.85
CA TYR A 70 1.90 8.65 -2.97
C TYR A 70 2.04 7.30 -3.67
N GLY A 71 3.04 7.17 -4.53
CA GLY A 71 3.34 5.93 -5.25
C GLY A 71 4.33 6.16 -6.38
N HIS A 72 4.58 5.13 -7.19
CA HIS A 72 5.45 5.26 -8.35
C HIS A 72 4.76 6.04 -9.47
N ASN A 73 5.50 6.88 -10.21
CA ASN A 73 4.95 7.74 -11.28
C ASN A 73 4.42 7.01 -12.52
N SER A 74 4.69 5.70 -12.64
CA SER A 74 4.08 4.86 -13.68
C SER A 74 2.59 4.57 -13.43
N ILE A 75 2.09 4.90 -12.24
CA ILE A 75 0.70 4.70 -11.83
C ILE A 75 -0.07 5.98 -12.08
N ALA A 76 -1.21 5.88 -12.77
CA ALA A 76 -2.08 7.02 -13.00
C ALA A 76 -2.59 7.62 -11.67
N HIS A 77 -2.81 8.93 -11.66
CA HIS A 77 -3.36 9.68 -10.52
C HIS A 77 -2.45 9.82 -9.29
N ILE A 78 -1.20 9.39 -9.33
CA ILE A 78 -0.19 9.70 -8.31
C ILE A 78 0.08 11.21 -8.30
N THR A 79 0.15 11.81 -7.09
CA THR A 79 0.46 13.22 -6.91
C THR A 79 1.87 13.45 -6.35
N HIS A 80 2.40 12.46 -5.65
CA HIS A 80 3.73 12.49 -5.03
C HIS A 80 4.48 11.21 -5.40
N THR A 81 5.48 11.38 -6.25
CA THR A 81 6.27 10.25 -6.74
C THR A 81 7.23 9.73 -5.69
N LEU A 82 7.28 8.40 -5.58
CA LEU A 82 8.23 7.65 -4.76
C LEU A 82 8.96 6.63 -5.62
N THR A 83 10.19 6.31 -5.24
CA THR A 83 11.04 5.34 -5.96
C THR A 83 11.65 4.26 -5.08
N GLY A 84 11.50 4.42 -3.74
CA GLY A 84 12.10 3.55 -2.72
C GLY A 84 13.36 4.17 -2.11
N GLY A 85 13.52 3.99 -0.80
CA GLY A 85 14.58 4.58 0.02
C GLY A 85 14.17 5.85 0.77
N GLU A 86 13.04 6.47 0.41
CA GLU A 86 12.54 7.67 1.06
C GLU A 86 11.97 7.36 2.45
N ILE A 87 12.05 8.35 3.33
CA ILE A 87 11.32 8.35 4.61
C ILE A 87 10.20 9.38 4.53
N LEU A 88 8.97 8.88 4.47
CA LEU A 88 7.77 9.72 4.56
C LEU A 88 7.48 10.03 6.02
N ASN A 89 7.37 11.32 6.35
CA ASN A 89 6.87 11.75 7.65
C ASN A 89 5.43 12.26 7.48
N ILE A 90 4.46 11.45 7.89
CA ILE A 90 3.04 11.77 7.74
C ILE A 90 2.49 12.26 9.08
N LYS A 91 2.03 13.51 9.10
CA LYS A 91 1.54 14.16 10.32
C LYS A 91 0.43 13.34 10.98
N GLY A 92 0.60 13.02 12.27
CA GLY A 92 -0.36 12.22 13.04
C GLY A 92 -0.18 10.70 12.93
N PHE A 93 0.72 10.24 12.05
CA PHE A 93 0.97 8.81 11.84
C PHE A 93 2.44 8.40 12.06
N GLY A 94 3.38 9.36 11.99
CA GLY A 94 4.79 9.05 12.15
C GLY A 94 5.51 8.82 10.83
N ARG A 95 6.56 7.95 10.87
CA ARG A 95 7.49 7.78 9.76
C ARG A 95 7.36 6.42 9.10
N PHE A 96 7.36 6.43 7.78
CA PHE A 96 7.37 5.23 6.93
C PHE A 96 8.65 5.21 6.11
N LEU A 97 9.36 4.10 6.15
CA LEU A 97 10.41 3.79 5.18
C LEU A 97 9.74 3.20 3.94
N VAL A 98 9.98 3.81 2.80
CA VAL A 98 9.53 3.30 1.50
C VAL A 98 10.57 2.31 0.99
N LEU A 99 10.17 1.08 0.73
CA LEU A 99 11.02 0.04 0.18
C LEU A 99 10.71 -0.16 -1.30
N ASP A 100 11.74 -0.15 -2.16
CA ASP A 100 11.62 -0.68 -3.53
C ASP A 100 11.56 -2.21 -3.44
N THR A 101 10.37 -2.77 -3.71
CA THR A 101 10.06 -4.20 -3.64
C THR A 101 9.61 -4.74 -5.00
N LYS A 102 10.23 -4.25 -6.06
CA LYS A 102 10.00 -4.73 -7.44
C LYS A 102 10.21 -6.24 -7.57
N GLY A 103 9.53 -6.82 -8.54
CA GLY A 103 9.60 -8.27 -8.83
C GLY A 103 8.27 -8.82 -9.28
N HIS A 104 7.21 -8.67 -8.50
CA HIS A 104 5.84 -8.95 -8.90
C HIS A 104 5.45 -8.14 -10.15
N THR A 105 5.73 -6.84 -10.12
CA THR A 105 5.72 -5.92 -11.26
C THR A 105 7.06 -5.19 -11.37
N GLN A 106 7.30 -4.49 -12.48
CA GLN A 106 8.53 -3.71 -12.69
C GLN A 106 8.74 -2.63 -11.63
N TYR A 107 7.66 -1.99 -11.17
CA TYR A 107 7.67 -0.97 -10.12
C TYR A 107 6.68 -1.37 -9.03
N HIS A 108 7.22 -1.64 -7.85
CA HIS A 108 6.45 -2.03 -6.69
C HIS A 108 7.09 -1.45 -5.43
N LEU A 109 6.28 -0.87 -4.55
CA LEU A 109 6.71 -0.28 -3.30
C LEU A 109 6.06 -0.98 -2.12
N ALA A 110 6.78 -1.06 -1.01
CA ALA A 110 6.23 -1.42 0.28
C ALA A 110 6.46 -0.28 1.29
N TYR A 111 5.58 -0.17 2.27
CA TYR A 111 5.60 0.90 3.26
C TYR A 111 5.80 0.32 4.65
N TYR A 112 6.98 0.53 5.24
CA TYR A 112 7.30 0.06 6.58
C TYR A 112 7.14 1.18 7.61
N HIS A 113 6.16 1.05 8.51
CA HIS A 113 5.93 2.00 9.59
C HIS A 113 6.95 1.79 10.71
N LEU A 114 7.90 2.73 10.84
CA LEU A 114 9.08 2.58 11.70
C LEU A 114 8.74 2.40 13.19
N GLN A 115 7.71 3.08 13.70
CA GLN A 115 7.35 3.05 15.11
C GLN A 115 6.47 1.83 15.48
N GLN A 116 5.55 1.45 14.61
CA GLN A 116 4.59 0.36 14.87
C GLN A 116 5.07 -0.98 14.33
N LYS A 117 6.17 -1.00 13.57
CA LYS A 117 6.72 -2.19 12.92
C LYS A 117 5.69 -2.93 12.04
N LEU A 118 4.90 -2.15 11.30
CA LEU A 118 3.92 -2.67 10.34
C LEU A 118 4.49 -2.53 8.93
N LEU A 119 4.48 -3.61 8.16
CA LEU A 119 4.88 -3.64 6.77
C LEU A 119 3.66 -3.83 5.87
N TYR A 120 3.30 -2.81 5.12
CA TYR A 120 2.30 -2.89 4.04
C TYR A 120 3.04 -3.26 2.76
N CYS A 121 3.07 -4.55 2.44
CA CYS A 121 3.96 -5.10 1.42
C CYS A 121 3.31 -5.27 0.05
N GLY A 122 2.04 -4.90 -0.12
CA GLY A 122 1.32 -5.16 -1.37
C GLY A 122 1.42 -6.64 -1.74
N ASP A 123 1.75 -6.91 -2.99
CA ASP A 123 1.87 -8.25 -3.55
C ASP A 123 3.29 -8.83 -3.50
N SER A 124 4.20 -8.20 -2.73
CA SER A 124 5.57 -8.73 -2.61
C SER A 124 5.66 -9.94 -1.71
N LEU A 125 4.79 -10.02 -0.67
CA LEU A 125 4.82 -11.10 0.31
C LEU A 125 3.41 -11.41 0.82
N PHE A 126 3.08 -12.70 0.89
CA PHE A 126 1.86 -13.23 1.49
C PHE A 126 2.20 -14.29 2.54
N SER A 127 1.18 -14.79 3.23
CA SER A 127 1.34 -15.96 4.10
C SER A 127 1.72 -17.18 3.25
N GLY A 128 2.95 -17.67 3.46
CA GLY A 128 3.47 -18.85 2.77
C GLY A 128 3.94 -18.66 1.34
N GLY A 129 4.02 -17.42 0.82
CA GLY A 129 4.47 -17.18 -0.55
C GLY A 129 4.68 -15.71 -0.91
N CYS A 130 4.91 -15.48 -2.18
CA CYS A 130 5.04 -14.15 -2.77
C CYS A 130 4.12 -14.00 -3.98
N GLY A 131 3.90 -12.76 -4.42
CA GLY A 131 3.11 -12.46 -5.60
C GLY A 131 3.65 -13.13 -6.86
N ARG A 132 2.74 -13.53 -7.75
CA ARG A 132 3.08 -14.04 -9.09
C ARG A 132 3.98 -13.05 -9.82
N ILE A 133 4.97 -13.56 -10.55
CA ILE A 133 5.80 -12.71 -11.41
C ILE A 133 5.08 -12.44 -12.72
N PHE A 134 4.73 -11.19 -12.97
CA PHE A 134 4.09 -10.77 -14.22
C PHE A 134 5.13 -10.53 -15.32
N PRO A 135 4.72 -10.42 -16.62
CA PRO A 135 5.67 -10.25 -17.73
C PRO A 135 6.60 -9.05 -17.63
N ASP A 136 6.18 -8.00 -16.91
CA ASP A 136 7.01 -6.81 -16.61
C ASP A 136 7.76 -6.94 -15.27
N GLY A 137 7.56 -8.03 -14.54
CA GLY A 137 8.26 -8.37 -13.31
C GLY A 137 9.54 -9.15 -13.57
N CYS A 138 10.22 -9.53 -12.48
CA CYS A 138 11.48 -10.27 -12.55
C CYS A 138 11.67 -11.08 -11.28
N ALA A 139 11.92 -12.39 -11.42
CA ALA A 139 12.11 -13.29 -10.28
C ALA A 139 13.36 -12.95 -9.44
N GLU A 140 14.45 -12.52 -10.08
CA GLU A 140 15.65 -12.09 -9.38
C GLU A 140 15.37 -10.84 -8.52
N ASN A 141 14.64 -9.87 -9.06
CA ASN A 141 14.22 -8.69 -8.30
C ASN A 141 13.29 -9.06 -7.15
N ALA A 142 12.35 -9.99 -7.35
CA ALA A 142 11.48 -10.49 -6.28
C ALA A 142 12.29 -11.12 -5.16
N TYR A 143 13.27 -11.95 -5.49
CA TYR A 143 14.19 -12.54 -4.51
C TYR A 143 14.94 -11.48 -3.70
N HIS A 144 15.52 -10.47 -4.36
CA HIS A 144 16.19 -9.37 -3.67
C HIS A 144 15.23 -8.54 -2.81
N SER A 145 13.98 -8.37 -3.25
CA SER A 145 12.94 -7.69 -2.47
C SER A 145 12.58 -8.46 -1.20
N LEU A 146 12.43 -9.77 -1.29
CA LEU A 146 12.21 -10.63 -0.13
C LEU A 146 13.41 -10.62 0.84
N GLN A 147 14.65 -10.59 0.32
CA GLN A 147 15.84 -10.43 1.15
C GLN A 147 15.82 -9.10 1.92
N LYS A 148 15.43 -7.96 1.28
CA LYS A 148 15.27 -6.67 1.98
C LYS A 148 14.22 -6.76 3.08
N ILE A 149 13.07 -7.39 2.80
CA ILE A 149 12.00 -7.56 3.79
C ILE A 149 12.49 -8.42 4.97
N SER A 150 13.27 -9.47 4.73
CA SER A 150 13.79 -10.35 5.77
C SER A 150 14.79 -9.68 6.73
N LEU A 151 15.36 -8.54 6.33
CA LEU A 151 16.25 -7.74 7.19
C LEU A 151 15.48 -6.80 8.15
N LEU A 152 14.17 -6.69 8.01
CA LEU A 152 13.36 -5.93 8.96
C LEU A 152 13.35 -6.64 10.34
N PRO A 153 13.07 -5.90 11.43
CA PRO A 153 12.98 -6.50 12.76
C PRO A 153 12.07 -7.74 12.80
N GLN A 154 12.44 -8.76 13.55
CA GLN A 154 11.71 -10.03 13.63
C GLN A 154 10.26 -9.91 14.15
N ASP A 155 9.97 -8.84 14.89
CA ASP A 155 8.64 -8.49 15.39
C ASP A 155 7.84 -7.61 14.43
N THR A 156 8.27 -7.53 13.16
CA THR A 156 7.50 -6.85 12.11
C THR A 156 6.24 -7.63 11.80
N GLN A 157 5.08 -6.94 11.85
CA GLN A 157 3.81 -7.49 11.41
C GLN A 157 3.62 -7.19 9.91
N VAL A 158 3.35 -8.24 9.14
CA VAL A 158 3.19 -8.14 7.69
C VAL A 158 1.71 -7.99 7.33
N CYS A 159 1.40 -6.93 6.59
CA CYS A 159 0.08 -6.61 6.07
C CYS A 159 0.08 -6.84 4.55
N GLY A 160 -0.14 -8.09 4.14
CA GLY A 160 -0.27 -8.46 2.72
C GLY A 160 -1.60 -8.00 2.14
N SER A 161 -1.67 -7.88 0.82
CA SER A 161 -2.84 -7.35 0.13
C SER A 161 -3.91 -8.41 -0.15
N HIS A 162 -3.57 -9.69 -0.07
CA HIS A 162 -4.50 -10.79 -0.35
C HIS A 162 -4.57 -11.80 0.79
N GLU A 163 -5.76 -12.38 0.98
CA GLU A 163 -6.01 -13.47 1.92
C GLU A 163 -5.80 -14.82 1.25
N TYR A 164 -4.60 -15.37 1.42
CA TYR A 164 -4.22 -16.67 0.86
C TYR A 164 -3.92 -17.72 1.95
N THR A 165 -4.37 -17.47 3.19
CA THR A 165 -4.07 -18.34 4.35
C THR A 165 -5.21 -19.32 4.67
N LEU A 166 -6.43 -19.00 4.24
CA LEU A 166 -7.67 -19.76 4.57
C LEU A 166 -8.03 -20.78 3.50
#